data_748afbb97a13f725d3c48a6ba046417c
#
_entry.id   748afbb97a13f725d3c48a6ba046417c
#
_cell.length_a   1.000
_cell.length_b   1.000
_cell.length_c   1.000
_cell.angle_alpha   90.00
_cell.angle_beta   90.00
_cell.angle_gamma   90.00
#
_symmetry.space_group_name_H-M   'P 1'
#
loop_
_entity.id
_entity.type
_entity.pdbx_description
1 polymer ?
#
loop_
_entity_poly.entity_id
_entity_poly.type
_entity_poly.pdbx_seq_one_letter_code
_entity_poly.pdbx_strand_id
1 'polypeptide(L)'
;MTELQELRRYRRDLHRIPELDFDLEQTIAYIEGVLDPLACEVTHPCPSCVCAFFDAGVGAAHATAIRADMDALPIAEATGVDFASTHPGKMHACGHDGHMAMALAATTFVDRTIREQPGVIKRNVLFVFQPAEETTGGAKTVCESGVFERYGADRIFGFHVWPDLPAGTLASCSGPLLARSSETHIHIHGASIHIAKTYGVPVEESHDAALAAAKFLVAERELMDELGTDEPCIGKFGLLQAGTVCNAVAGEAHVAGSLRVFTDDMFDRAREGVRRVLDEACAATGCTYDLDFAEGYPPVDNDPELFARIA
;
A
#
# COMPACT_ATOMS: atom_id res chain seq x y z
N MET A 1 23.79 25.24 7.78
CA MET A 1 22.61 24.95 6.93
C MET A 1 21.37 25.09 7.81
N THR A 2 20.26 25.66 7.32
CA THR A 2 19.01 25.65 8.09
C THR A 2 18.37 24.27 8.03
N GLU A 3 17.54 23.92 9.02
CA GLU A 3 16.81 22.63 9.03
C GLU A 3 16.02 22.40 7.73
N LEU A 4 15.38 23.45 7.20
CA LEU A 4 14.65 23.37 5.93
C LEU A 4 15.56 23.13 4.72
N GLN A 5 16.78 23.68 4.72
CA GLN A 5 17.76 23.44 3.66
C GLN A 5 18.26 21.98 3.71
N GLU A 6 18.43 21.44 4.90
CA GLU A 6 18.85 20.07 5.13
C GLU A 6 17.77 19.07 4.69
N LEU A 7 16.52 19.28 5.10
CA LEU A 7 15.38 18.48 4.68
C LEU A 7 15.21 18.48 3.14
N ARG A 8 15.34 19.64 2.50
CA ARG A 8 15.32 19.74 1.02
C ARG A 8 16.46 18.99 0.36
N ARG A 9 17.64 19.00 0.96
CA ARG A 9 18.80 18.25 0.48
C ARG A 9 18.51 16.76 0.55
N TYR A 10 18.11 16.22 1.71
CA TYR A 10 17.77 14.79 1.87
C TYR A 10 16.75 14.34 0.84
N ARG A 11 15.64 15.09 0.71
CA ARG A 11 14.61 14.75 -0.26
C ARG A 11 15.13 14.70 -1.70
N ARG A 12 15.92 15.71 -2.13
CA ARG A 12 16.43 15.78 -3.50
C ARG A 12 17.51 14.73 -3.80
N ASP A 13 18.34 14.42 -2.81
CA ASP A 13 19.37 13.38 -2.95
C ASP A 13 18.72 12.01 -3.10
N LEU A 14 17.75 11.67 -2.23
CA LEU A 14 16.98 10.44 -2.30
C LEU A 14 16.15 10.33 -3.59
N HIS A 15 15.55 11.43 -4.05
CA HIS A 15 14.78 11.44 -5.29
C HIS A 15 15.59 11.02 -6.52
N ARG A 16 16.89 11.27 -6.51
CA ARG A 16 17.81 10.89 -7.60
C ARG A 16 18.14 9.41 -7.66
N ILE A 17 17.95 8.69 -6.58
CA ILE A 17 18.36 7.27 -6.41
C ILE A 17 17.17 6.35 -6.11
N PRO A 18 16.05 6.41 -6.85
CA PRO A 18 14.90 5.56 -6.58
C PRO A 18 15.24 4.09 -6.82
N GLU A 19 14.96 3.25 -5.85
CA GLU A 19 15.15 1.81 -5.87
C GLU A 19 13.84 1.11 -5.54
N LEU A 20 13.67 -0.17 -5.90
CA LEU A 20 12.38 -0.87 -5.84
C LEU A 20 12.42 -1.99 -4.80
N ASP A 21 11.27 -2.23 -4.18
CA ASP A 21 11.05 -3.38 -3.30
C ASP A 21 12.08 -3.48 -2.16
N PHE A 22 12.85 -4.55 -2.17
CA PHE A 22 13.94 -4.84 -1.23
C PHE A 22 15.34 -4.52 -1.80
N ASP A 23 15.45 -4.13 -3.05
CA ASP A 23 16.73 -3.79 -3.72
C ASP A 23 17.07 -2.30 -3.48
N LEU A 24 17.51 -1.95 -2.25
CA LEU A 24 17.62 -0.59 -1.73
C LEU A 24 19.05 -0.21 -1.31
N GLU A 25 20.07 -0.71 -1.98
CA GLU A 25 21.49 -0.53 -1.57
C GLU A 25 21.91 0.93 -1.44
N GLN A 26 21.59 1.78 -2.41
CA GLN A 26 21.98 3.19 -2.40
C GLN A 26 21.16 3.99 -1.40
N THR A 27 19.87 3.69 -1.29
CA THR A 27 18.95 4.29 -0.33
C THR A 27 19.40 4.00 1.10
N ILE A 28 19.73 2.73 1.41
CA ILE A 28 20.24 2.31 2.71
C ILE A 28 21.56 3.01 3.02
N ALA A 29 22.52 2.99 2.08
CA ALA A 29 23.82 3.63 2.28
C ALA A 29 23.69 5.15 2.54
N TYR A 30 22.73 5.81 1.87
CA TYR A 30 22.44 7.22 2.10
C TYR A 30 21.90 7.45 3.52
N ILE A 31 20.92 6.66 3.95
CA ILE A 31 20.31 6.73 5.29
C ILE A 31 21.37 6.51 6.36
N GLU A 32 22.16 5.44 6.24
CA GLU A 32 23.24 5.13 7.19
C GLU A 32 24.30 6.25 7.25
N GLY A 33 24.66 6.83 6.12
CA GLY A 33 25.57 7.97 6.06
C GLY A 33 25.05 9.21 6.82
N VAL A 34 23.74 9.41 6.90
CA VAL A 34 23.13 10.47 7.73
C VAL A 34 23.10 10.07 9.21
N LEU A 35 22.89 8.80 9.52
CA LEU A 35 22.80 8.28 10.89
C LEU A 35 24.17 8.12 11.58
N ASP A 36 25.24 7.85 10.84
CA ASP A 36 26.59 7.56 11.34
C ASP A 36 27.11 8.58 12.36
N PRO A 37 26.96 9.90 12.20
CA PRO A 37 27.38 10.88 13.18
C PRO A 37 26.47 11.04 14.41
N LEU A 38 25.31 10.37 14.45
CA LEU A 38 24.30 10.51 15.49
C LEU A 38 24.49 9.48 16.60
N ALA A 39 24.09 9.83 17.83
CA ALA A 39 24.17 8.95 18.98
C ALA A 39 22.98 7.98 19.04
N CYS A 40 22.83 7.11 18.03
CA CYS A 40 21.78 6.10 17.96
C CYS A 40 22.36 4.69 17.74
N GLU A 41 21.60 3.68 18.13
CA GLU A 41 21.86 2.30 17.75
C GLU A 41 21.22 2.03 16.39
N VAL A 42 22.01 1.71 15.36
CA VAL A 42 21.53 1.33 14.05
C VAL A 42 21.46 -0.20 13.95
N THR A 43 20.34 -0.73 13.48
CA THR A 43 20.13 -2.18 13.31
C THR A 43 19.38 -2.48 12.02
N HIS A 44 19.55 -3.72 11.54
CA HIS A 44 18.88 -4.28 10.36
C HIS A 44 18.05 -5.50 10.79
N PRO A 45 16.82 -5.30 11.29
CA PRO A 45 16.01 -6.38 11.85
C PRO A 45 15.55 -7.41 10.82
N CYS A 46 15.45 -7.01 9.55
CA CYS A 46 15.10 -7.85 8.43
C CYS A 46 15.74 -7.32 7.13
N PRO A 47 15.66 -8.06 6.00
CA PRO A 47 16.27 -7.62 4.74
C PRO A 47 15.84 -6.20 4.36
N SER A 48 16.82 -5.38 4.01
CA SER A 48 16.68 -4.00 3.54
C SER A 48 15.95 -3.04 4.49
N CYS A 49 15.71 -3.41 5.74
CA CYS A 49 15.17 -2.52 6.77
C CYS A 49 16.30 -1.88 7.56
N VAL A 50 16.21 -0.57 7.77
CA VAL A 50 17.12 0.17 8.67
C VAL A 50 16.32 0.71 9.85
N CYS A 51 16.78 0.43 11.06
CA CYS A 51 16.21 1.00 12.29
C CYS A 51 17.26 1.81 13.03
N ALA A 52 16.85 2.99 13.53
CA ALA A 52 17.69 3.84 14.37
C ALA A 52 17.00 4.08 15.71
N PHE A 53 17.61 3.56 16.80
CA PHE A 53 17.07 3.70 18.14
C PHE A 53 17.83 4.76 18.93
N PHE A 54 17.09 5.69 19.51
CA PHE A 54 17.59 6.76 20.38
C PHE A 54 17.13 6.52 21.81
N ASP A 55 18.11 6.27 22.71
CA ASP A 55 17.86 6.20 24.14
C ASP A 55 17.79 7.60 24.74
N ALA A 56 16.62 7.99 25.21
CA ALA A 56 16.40 9.27 25.89
C ALA A 56 16.74 9.24 27.39
N GLY A 57 17.32 8.14 27.89
CA GLY A 57 17.64 7.96 29.31
C GLY A 57 16.40 7.72 30.20
N VAL A 58 15.28 7.27 29.64
CA VAL A 58 14.01 7.08 30.34
C VAL A 58 13.72 5.62 30.71
N GLY A 59 14.72 4.73 30.52
CA GLY A 59 14.58 3.29 30.77
C GLY A 59 14.02 2.51 29.57
N ALA A 60 14.06 1.18 29.67
CA ALA A 60 13.81 0.27 28.55
C ALA A 60 12.34 0.18 28.09
N ALA A 61 11.38 0.63 28.89
CA ALA A 61 9.97 0.57 28.55
C ALA A 61 9.49 1.88 27.90
N HIS A 62 8.70 1.77 26.82
CA HIS A 62 8.00 2.88 26.16
C HIS A 62 8.82 3.66 25.13
N ALA A 63 9.12 3.05 24.00
CA ALA A 63 9.54 3.77 22.81
C ALA A 63 8.33 4.23 21.97
N THR A 64 8.54 5.31 21.23
CA THR A 64 7.66 5.73 20.14
C THR A 64 8.36 5.40 18.83
N ALA A 65 7.71 4.62 17.96
CA ALA A 65 8.22 4.36 16.62
C ALA A 65 7.75 5.42 15.63
N ILE A 66 8.62 5.78 14.69
CA ILE A 66 8.34 6.66 13.54
C ILE A 66 8.74 5.90 12.29
N ARG A 67 7.78 5.68 11.40
CA ARG A 67 7.94 4.90 10.17
C ARG A 67 8.10 5.81 8.95
N ALA A 68 9.03 5.49 8.09
CA ALA A 68 9.12 5.99 6.73
C ALA A 68 9.36 4.82 5.77
N ASP A 69 8.64 4.78 4.67
CA ASP A 69 8.86 3.86 3.57
C ASP A 69 10.02 4.31 2.69
N MET A 70 10.66 3.37 1.98
CA MET A 70 11.90 3.65 1.26
C MET A 70 11.83 3.38 -0.25
N ASP A 71 11.00 2.45 -0.67
CA ASP A 71 10.93 1.99 -2.05
C ASP A 71 10.27 3.00 -2.99
N ALA A 72 10.53 2.85 -4.26
CA ALA A 72 10.00 3.68 -5.34
C ALA A 72 9.14 2.84 -6.29
N LEU A 73 8.57 3.49 -7.29
CA LEU A 73 7.71 2.87 -8.31
C LEU A 73 8.45 2.66 -9.63
N PRO A 74 8.12 1.59 -10.39
CA PRO A 74 8.67 1.33 -11.72
C PRO A 74 8.04 2.25 -12.79
N ILE A 75 8.20 3.56 -12.59
CA ILE A 75 7.62 4.62 -13.42
C ILE A 75 8.75 5.45 -14.03
N ALA A 76 8.68 5.70 -15.34
CA ALA A 76 9.62 6.62 -16.00
C ALA A 76 9.27 8.06 -15.61
N GLU A 77 10.21 8.75 -15.00
CA GLU A 77 10.00 10.14 -14.58
C GLU A 77 9.95 11.09 -15.78
N ALA A 78 8.95 11.98 -15.79
CA ALA A 78 8.75 12.99 -16.82
C ALA A 78 8.57 14.41 -16.23
N THR A 79 9.02 14.64 -14.98
CA THR A 79 8.83 15.92 -14.27
C THR A 79 9.68 17.06 -14.81
N GLY A 80 10.86 16.77 -15.36
CA GLY A 80 11.81 17.78 -15.85
C GLY A 80 12.49 18.60 -14.76
N VAL A 81 12.44 18.18 -13.49
CA VAL A 81 13.14 18.86 -12.38
C VAL A 81 14.66 18.63 -12.43
N ASP A 82 15.43 19.53 -11.84
CA ASP A 82 16.89 19.47 -11.82
C ASP A 82 17.47 18.38 -10.89
N PHE A 83 16.62 17.75 -10.11
CA PHE A 83 16.94 16.60 -9.25
C PHE A 83 16.16 15.33 -9.62
N ALA A 84 15.75 15.20 -10.87
CA ALA A 84 15.08 14.02 -11.40
C ALA A 84 15.87 12.72 -11.16
N SER A 85 15.18 11.60 -11.19
CA SER A 85 15.75 10.26 -11.07
C SER A 85 16.93 10.05 -12.02
N THR A 86 18.01 9.45 -11.51
CA THR A 86 19.14 8.98 -12.31
C THR A 86 19.01 7.51 -12.71
N HIS A 87 17.93 6.84 -12.26
CA HIS A 87 17.61 5.45 -12.55
C HIS A 87 16.50 5.36 -13.60
N PRO A 88 16.79 5.08 -14.88
CA PRO A 88 15.77 5.00 -15.92
C PRO A 88 14.64 4.04 -15.56
N GLY A 89 13.40 4.49 -15.71
CA GLY A 89 12.20 3.68 -15.43
C GLY A 89 11.84 3.53 -13.97
N LYS A 90 12.50 4.27 -13.06
CA LYS A 90 12.17 4.29 -11.64
C LYS A 90 11.98 5.72 -11.15
N MET A 91 11.01 5.95 -10.25
CA MET A 91 10.70 7.27 -9.70
C MET A 91 10.07 7.15 -8.32
N HIS A 92 10.44 8.04 -7.38
CA HIS A 92 9.67 8.25 -6.15
C HIS A 92 8.37 9.03 -6.45
N ALA A 93 7.44 8.38 -7.17
CA ALA A 93 6.18 9.00 -7.57
C ALA A 93 5.16 9.06 -6.42
N CYS A 94 5.25 8.17 -5.43
CA CYS A 94 4.43 8.18 -4.22
C CYS A 94 4.93 9.15 -3.15
N GLY A 95 6.19 9.63 -3.26
CA GLY A 95 6.75 10.64 -2.35
C GLY A 95 7.52 10.07 -1.17
N HIS A 96 7.94 8.80 -1.21
CA HIS A 96 8.71 8.16 -0.13
C HIS A 96 10.08 8.84 0.11
N ASP A 97 10.66 9.48 -0.90
CA ASP A 97 11.81 10.39 -0.74
C ASP A 97 11.55 11.53 0.25
N GLY A 98 10.32 12.05 0.25
CA GLY A 98 9.85 13.05 1.23
C GLY A 98 9.66 12.46 2.61
N HIS A 99 9.10 11.24 2.72
CA HIS A 99 8.91 10.56 3.99
C HIS A 99 10.24 10.24 4.66
N MET A 100 11.19 9.67 3.91
CA MET A 100 12.55 9.45 4.40
C MET A 100 13.25 10.75 4.81
N ALA A 101 13.11 11.82 4.03
CA ALA A 101 13.72 13.11 4.36
C ALA A 101 13.16 13.70 5.66
N MET A 102 11.85 13.59 5.89
CA MET A 102 11.24 14.02 7.16
C MET A 102 11.74 13.18 8.33
N ALA A 103 11.82 11.85 8.16
CA ALA A 103 12.36 10.97 9.20
C ALA A 103 13.82 11.29 9.51
N LEU A 104 14.70 11.47 8.50
CA LEU A 104 16.10 11.82 8.69
C LEU A 104 16.28 13.19 9.35
N ALA A 105 15.48 14.19 9.00
CA ALA A 105 15.50 15.49 9.70
C ALA A 105 15.07 15.32 11.17
N ALA A 106 14.08 14.46 11.43
CA ALA A 106 13.64 14.17 12.78
C ALA A 106 14.69 13.40 13.60
N THR A 107 15.47 12.47 13.00
CA THR A 107 16.59 11.82 13.72
C THR A 107 17.63 12.82 14.20
N THR A 108 18.02 13.75 13.35
CA THR A 108 18.96 14.85 13.70
C THR A 108 18.40 15.72 14.83
N PHE A 109 17.10 16.05 14.76
CA PHE A 109 16.42 16.83 15.81
C PHE A 109 16.39 16.08 17.15
N VAL A 110 16.06 14.77 17.14
CA VAL A 110 15.99 13.91 18.33
C VAL A 110 17.36 13.81 18.98
N ASP A 111 18.41 13.48 18.21
CA ASP A 111 19.79 13.40 18.69
C ASP A 111 20.23 14.68 19.38
N ARG A 112 20.05 15.83 18.70
CA ARG A 112 20.41 17.12 19.24
C ARG A 112 19.62 17.41 20.53
N THR A 113 18.33 17.15 20.55
CA THR A 113 17.48 17.44 21.71
C THR A 113 17.86 16.59 22.91
N ILE A 114 18.15 15.32 22.72
CA ILE A 114 18.61 14.43 23.81
C ILE A 114 19.93 14.95 24.39
N ARG A 115 20.88 15.35 23.55
CA ARG A 115 22.19 15.84 24.00
C ARG A 115 22.16 17.22 24.65
N GLU A 116 21.42 18.17 24.06
CA GLU A 116 21.43 19.55 24.51
C GLU A 116 20.39 19.86 25.59
N GLN A 117 19.30 19.10 25.64
CA GLN A 117 18.18 19.30 26.55
C GLN A 117 17.73 17.98 27.21
N PRO A 118 18.60 17.34 28.04
CA PRO A 118 18.28 16.07 28.66
C PRO A 118 16.94 16.10 29.41
N GLY A 119 16.12 15.07 29.19
CA GLY A 119 14.82 14.92 29.81
C GLY A 119 13.69 15.71 29.16
N VAL A 120 13.90 16.44 28.06
CA VAL A 120 12.81 17.03 27.26
C VAL A 120 12.04 15.93 26.54
N ILE A 121 12.75 15.02 25.86
CA ILE A 121 12.16 13.81 25.27
C ILE A 121 11.86 12.83 26.38
N LYS A 122 10.57 12.44 26.52
CA LYS A 122 10.06 11.61 27.63
C LYS A 122 9.91 10.14 27.28
N ARG A 123 10.28 9.76 26.07
CA ARG A 123 10.20 8.40 25.56
C ARG A 123 11.42 8.10 24.67
N ASN A 124 11.84 6.87 24.62
CA ASN A 124 12.79 6.45 23.60
C ASN A 124 12.15 6.60 22.21
N VAL A 125 12.97 6.76 21.18
CA VAL A 125 12.48 6.94 19.81
C VAL A 125 13.12 5.90 18.89
N LEU A 126 12.27 5.17 18.16
CA LEU A 126 12.69 4.19 17.17
C LEU A 126 12.27 4.68 15.77
N PHE A 127 13.23 5.04 14.94
CA PHE A 127 12.93 5.26 13.52
C PHE A 127 13.02 3.94 12.78
N VAL A 128 12.04 3.70 11.90
CA VAL A 128 11.93 2.49 11.08
C VAL A 128 11.86 2.92 9.62
N PHE A 129 12.91 2.67 8.88
CA PHE A 129 12.96 2.85 7.44
C PHE A 129 12.58 1.52 6.80
N GLN A 130 11.33 1.46 6.31
CA GLN A 130 10.67 0.24 5.85
C GLN A 130 10.87 0.04 4.35
N PRO A 131 11.30 -1.15 3.88
CA PRO A 131 11.32 -1.52 2.47
C PRO A 131 9.92 -1.94 1.96
N ALA A 132 9.79 -2.06 0.63
CA ALA A 132 8.71 -2.77 -0.06
C ALA A 132 7.29 -2.40 0.42
N GLU A 133 6.98 -1.10 0.45
CA GLU A 133 5.62 -0.61 0.75
C GLU A 133 4.70 -0.79 -0.45
N GLU A 134 5.20 -0.50 -1.65
CA GLU A 134 4.46 -0.53 -2.92
C GLU A 134 4.16 -1.96 -3.42
N THR A 135 4.79 -2.94 -2.80
CA THR A 135 4.57 -4.36 -3.04
C THR A 135 4.11 -5.07 -1.77
N THR A 136 4.14 -6.38 -1.73
CA THR A 136 3.67 -7.11 -0.55
C THR A 136 4.81 -7.61 0.31
N GLY A 137 4.73 -7.37 1.61
CA GLY A 137 5.54 -8.06 2.61
C GLY A 137 6.50 -7.18 3.40
N GLY A 138 6.84 -5.97 3.00
CA GLY A 138 7.80 -5.14 3.70
C GLY A 138 7.42 -4.85 5.15
N ALA A 139 6.25 -4.28 5.40
CA ALA A 139 5.77 -4.02 6.75
C ALA A 139 5.59 -5.30 7.57
N LYS A 140 5.07 -6.37 6.96
CA LYS A 140 4.91 -7.67 7.61
C LYS A 140 6.25 -8.21 8.09
N THR A 141 7.27 -8.18 7.22
CA THR A 141 8.63 -8.64 7.55
C THR A 141 9.24 -7.85 8.70
N VAL A 142 9.01 -6.52 8.75
CA VAL A 142 9.44 -5.68 9.88
C VAL A 142 8.72 -6.08 11.17
N CYS A 143 7.40 -6.29 11.14
CA CYS A 143 6.64 -6.73 12.31
C CYS A 143 7.10 -8.11 12.81
N GLU A 144 7.29 -9.07 11.91
CA GLU A 144 7.73 -10.42 12.24
C GLU A 144 9.18 -10.48 12.78
N SER A 145 9.99 -9.43 12.56
CA SER A 145 11.36 -9.35 13.06
C SER A 145 11.47 -9.21 14.59
N GLY A 146 10.38 -8.83 15.27
CA GLY A 146 10.36 -8.56 16.72
C GLY A 146 11.04 -7.25 17.12
N VAL A 147 11.30 -6.33 16.17
CA VAL A 147 12.02 -5.07 16.45
C VAL A 147 11.23 -4.15 17.39
N PHE A 148 9.92 -4.14 17.31
CA PHE A 148 9.07 -3.31 18.16
C PHE A 148 9.11 -3.79 19.62
N GLU A 149 9.03 -5.09 19.83
CA GLU A 149 9.16 -5.72 21.15
C GLU A 149 10.54 -5.50 21.74
N ARG A 150 11.60 -5.67 20.92
CA ARG A 150 12.99 -5.47 21.33
C ARG A 150 13.23 -4.09 21.93
N TYR A 151 12.66 -3.04 21.33
CA TYR A 151 12.85 -1.66 21.77
C TYR A 151 11.69 -1.12 22.61
N GLY A 152 10.70 -1.96 22.95
CA GLY A 152 9.54 -1.56 23.73
C GLY A 152 8.68 -0.48 23.06
N ALA A 153 8.55 -0.53 21.73
CA ALA A 153 7.73 0.40 20.99
C ALA A 153 6.26 0.02 21.14
N ASP A 154 5.50 0.85 21.87
CA ASP A 154 4.07 0.64 22.16
C ASP A 154 3.15 1.52 21.29
N ARG A 155 3.72 2.33 20.42
CA ARG A 155 3.01 3.17 19.44
C ARG A 155 3.89 3.46 18.26
N ILE A 156 3.24 3.64 17.10
CA ILE A 156 3.91 3.97 15.85
C ILE A 156 3.18 5.12 15.14
N PHE A 157 3.95 6.01 14.51
CA PHE A 157 3.45 7.06 13.64
C PHE A 157 4.05 6.91 12.25
N GLY A 158 3.22 7.09 11.23
CA GLY A 158 3.61 7.25 9.84
C GLY A 158 3.03 8.54 9.28
N PHE A 159 3.75 9.17 8.35
CA PHE A 159 3.29 10.34 7.63
C PHE A 159 3.29 10.02 6.14
N HIS A 160 2.26 10.48 5.44
CA HIS A 160 2.21 10.40 3.99
C HIS A 160 2.00 11.80 3.39
N VAL A 161 2.81 12.16 2.39
CA VAL A 161 2.58 13.39 1.64
C VAL A 161 1.32 13.25 0.80
N TRP A 162 0.46 14.27 0.78
CA TRP A 162 -0.81 14.23 0.09
C TRP A 162 -1.00 15.47 -0.79
N PRO A 163 -0.92 15.33 -2.12
CA PRO A 163 -0.88 16.48 -3.02
C PRO A 163 -2.18 17.30 -3.05
N ASP A 164 -3.32 16.70 -2.68
CA ASP A 164 -4.62 17.39 -2.68
C ASP A 164 -4.84 18.27 -1.43
N LEU A 165 -3.96 18.19 -0.44
CA LEU A 165 -4.02 19.05 0.74
C LEU A 165 -3.24 20.36 0.50
N PRO A 166 -3.76 21.50 1.00
CA PRO A 166 -3.01 22.75 0.97
C PRO A 166 -1.66 22.64 1.69
N ALA A 167 -0.62 23.23 1.13
CA ALA A 167 0.71 23.24 1.75
C ALA A 167 0.66 23.76 3.20
N GLY A 168 1.33 23.06 4.11
CA GLY A 168 1.34 23.39 5.54
C GLY A 168 0.14 22.83 6.32
N THR A 169 -0.72 22.04 5.68
CA THR A 169 -1.82 21.33 6.35
C THR A 169 -1.35 19.95 6.80
N LEU A 170 -1.71 19.57 8.01
CA LEU A 170 -1.66 18.20 8.53
C LEU A 170 -3.09 17.71 8.70
N ALA A 171 -3.41 16.56 8.14
CA ALA A 171 -4.72 15.95 8.25
C ALA A 171 -4.62 14.54 8.82
N SER A 172 -5.54 14.19 9.69
CA SER A 172 -5.73 12.84 10.25
C SER A 172 -7.14 12.72 10.78
N CYS A 173 -7.55 11.50 11.14
CA CYS A 173 -8.82 11.24 11.83
C CYS A 173 -8.63 10.14 12.87
N SER A 174 -9.56 10.04 13.80
CA SER A 174 -9.70 8.90 14.69
C SER A 174 -10.38 7.76 13.95
N GLY A 175 -9.93 6.53 14.15
CA GLY A 175 -10.46 5.37 13.44
C GLY A 175 -9.88 5.20 12.03
N PRO A 176 -10.63 4.55 11.12
CA PRO A 176 -10.14 4.21 9.78
C PRO A 176 -9.75 5.43 8.96
N LEU A 177 -8.51 5.46 8.45
CA LEU A 177 -7.95 6.54 7.63
C LEU A 177 -7.69 6.10 6.19
N LEU A 178 -7.07 4.94 5.99
CA LEU A 178 -6.79 4.38 4.67
C LEU A 178 -7.46 3.01 4.53
N ALA A 179 -8.10 2.80 3.39
CA ALA A 179 -8.81 1.55 3.11
C ALA A 179 -7.82 0.39 2.89
N ARG A 180 -8.24 -0.82 3.23
CA ARG A 180 -7.65 -2.06 2.69
C ARG A 180 -7.76 -2.02 1.17
N SER A 181 -6.67 -2.36 0.49
CA SER A 181 -6.61 -2.53 -0.96
C SER A 181 -6.48 -4.01 -1.27
N SER A 182 -7.40 -4.54 -2.07
CA SER A 182 -7.35 -5.92 -2.56
C SER A 182 -7.50 -5.94 -4.07
N GLU A 183 -6.57 -6.59 -4.77
CA GLU A 183 -6.71 -6.88 -6.18
C GLU A 183 -7.49 -8.17 -6.38
N THR A 184 -8.29 -8.21 -7.42
CA THR A 184 -9.14 -9.36 -7.74
C THR A 184 -8.95 -9.71 -9.20
N HIS A 185 -8.63 -10.97 -9.47
CA HIS A 185 -8.50 -11.52 -10.82
C HIS A 185 -9.48 -12.68 -11.00
N ILE A 186 -10.25 -12.64 -12.08
CA ILE A 186 -11.26 -13.63 -12.43
C ILE A 186 -10.96 -14.15 -13.83
N HIS A 187 -10.72 -15.42 -13.96
CA HIS A 187 -10.61 -16.12 -15.24
C HIS A 187 -11.85 -16.98 -15.45
N ILE A 188 -12.68 -16.61 -16.45
CA ILE A 188 -13.92 -17.32 -16.77
C ILE A 188 -13.66 -18.24 -17.95
N HIS A 189 -14.02 -19.51 -17.79
CA HIS A 189 -13.83 -20.57 -18.75
C HIS A 189 -15.16 -20.99 -19.36
N GLY A 190 -15.27 -20.85 -20.65
CA GLY A 190 -16.40 -21.25 -21.47
C GLY A 190 -15.98 -22.18 -22.61
N ALA A 191 -16.65 -22.08 -23.76
CA ALA A 191 -16.32 -22.85 -24.96
C ALA A 191 -16.45 -22.00 -26.22
N SER A 192 -15.37 -21.96 -27.02
CA SER A 192 -15.40 -21.23 -28.29
C SER A 192 -16.07 -22.08 -29.37
N ILE A 193 -17.22 -21.62 -29.87
CA ILE A 193 -17.95 -22.21 -30.97
C ILE A 193 -18.34 -21.16 -32.01
N HIS A 194 -18.44 -21.56 -33.26
CA HIS A 194 -18.86 -20.64 -34.33
C HIS A 194 -20.30 -20.16 -34.08
N ILE A 195 -20.55 -18.84 -34.16
CA ILE A 195 -21.84 -18.19 -33.85
C ILE A 195 -23.03 -18.86 -34.56
N ALA A 196 -22.89 -19.29 -35.83
CA ALA A 196 -23.93 -19.96 -36.56
C ALA A 196 -24.44 -21.27 -35.93
N LYS A 197 -23.68 -21.85 -34.99
CA LYS A 197 -24.04 -23.09 -34.27
C LYS A 197 -24.78 -22.81 -32.97
N THR A 198 -24.96 -21.56 -32.56
CA THR A 198 -25.65 -21.21 -31.31
C THR A 198 -27.19 -21.07 -31.50
N TYR A 199 -27.71 -21.17 -32.73
CA TYR A 199 -29.13 -21.05 -32.96
C TYR A 199 -29.90 -22.16 -32.26
N GLY A 200 -30.82 -21.77 -31.35
CA GLY A 200 -31.64 -22.69 -30.56
C GLY A 200 -30.91 -23.33 -29.35
N VAL A 201 -29.66 -22.95 -29.06
CA VAL A 201 -28.96 -23.35 -27.84
C VAL A 201 -29.46 -22.49 -26.67
N PRO A 202 -29.90 -23.06 -25.54
CA PRO A 202 -30.22 -22.32 -24.33
C PRO A 202 -29.02 -21.55 -23.82
N VAL A 203 -29.25 -20.41 -23.14
CA VAL A 203 -28.17 -19.56 -22.65
C VAL A 203 -27.29 -20.29 -21.64
N GLU A 204 -27.88 -21.10 -20.78
CA GLU A 204 -27.23 -21.94 -19.78
C GLU A 204 -26.33 -23.05 -20.37
N GLU A 205 -26.47 -23.34 -21.64
CA GLU A 205 -25.65 -24.29 -22.41
C GLU A 205 -24.73 -23.59 -23.40
N SER A 206 -24.72 -22.24 -23.41
CA SER A 206 -23.97 -21.46 -24.38
C SER A 206 -22.46 -21.45 -24.14
N HIS A 207 -22.04 -21.67 -22.90
CA HIS A 207 -20.66 -21.57 -22.45
C HIS A 207 -19.95 -20.29 -22.90
N ASP A 208 -20.71 -19.15 -22.90
CA ASP A 208 -20.26 -17.86 -23.37
C ASP A 208 -19.57 -17.08 -22.24
N ALA A 209 -18.24 -17.12 -22.20
CA ALA A 209 -17.44 -16.43 -21.19
C ALA A 209 -17.59 -14.89 -21.21
N ALA A 210 -17.81 -14.28 -22.40
CA ALA A 210 -18.06 -12.85 -22.50
C ALA A 210 -19.40 -12.46 -21.89
N LEU A 211 -20.45 -13.27 -22.11
CA LEU A 211 -21.75 -13.05 -21.50
C LEU A 211 -21.71 -13.25 -19.98
N ALA A 212 -20.97 -14.27 -19.50
CA ALA A 212 -20.77 -14.49 -18.07
C ALA A 212 -20.08 -13.27 -17.41
N ALA A 213 -18.99 -12.78 -18.00
CA ALA A 213 -18.29 -11.59 -17.52
C ALA A 213 -19.20 -10.35 -17.49
N ALA A 214 -20.00 -10.12 -18.52
CA ALA A 214 -20.94 -9.01 -18.58
C ALA A 214 -22.02 -9.11 -17.47
N LYS A 215 -22.61 -10.30 -17.26
CA LYS A 215 -23.57 -10.55 -16.18
C LYS A 215 -22.95 -10.30 -14.79
N PHE A 216 -21.74 -10.81 -14.59
CA PHE A 216 -21.00 -10.60 -13.36
C PHE A 216 -20.80 -9.09 -13.08
N LEU A 217 -20.28 -8.31 -14.03
CA LEU A 217 -20.02 -6.89 -13.84
C LEU A 217 -21.28 -6.07 -13.52
N VAL A 218 -22.44 -6.45 -14.10
CA VAL A 218 -23.71 -5.79 -13.76
C VAL A 218 -24.14 -6.14 -12.33
N ALA A 219 -24.12 -7.42 -11.98
CA ALA A 219 -24.51 -7.88 -10.64
C ALA A 219 -23.56 -7.41 -9.54
N GLU A 220 -22.25 -7.35 -9.83
CA GLU A 220 -21.23 -6.81 -8.93
C GLU A 220 -21.50 -5.33 -8.61
N ARG A 221 -21.87 -4.55 -9.61
CA ARG A 221 -22.21 -3.14 -9.40
C ARG A 221 -23.41 -2.98 -8.44
N GLU A 222 -24.44 -3.78 -8.60
CA GLU A 222 -25.61 -3.78 -7.71
C GLU A 222 -25.21 -4.22 -6.28
N LEU A 223 -24.38 -5.23 -6.16
CA LEU A 223 -23.83 -5.69 -4.89
C LEU A 223 -23.03 -4.59 -4.17
N MET A 224 -22.15 -3.87 -4.87
CA MET A 224 -21.36 -2.79 -4.28
C MET A 224 -22.25 -1.62 -3.83
N ASP A 225 -23.29 -1.31 -4.56
CA ASP A 225 -24.27 -0.29 -4.16
C ASP A 225 -25.04 -0.72 -2.91
N GLU A 226 -25.40 -1.99 -2.77
CA GLU A 226 -26.03 -2.55 -1.57
C GLU A 226 -25.09 -2.49 -0.35
N LEU A 227 -23.88 -3.04 -0.46
CA LEU A 227 -22.90 -3.05 0.61
C LEU A 227 -22.49 -1.63 1.04
N GLY A 228 -22.36 -0.73 0.08
CA GLY A 228 -22.01 0.68 0.32
C GLY A 228 -23.04 1.49 1.10
N THR A 229 -24.23 0.93 1.38
CA THR A 229 -25.22 1.58 2.25
C THR A 229 -24.88 1.50 3.73
N ASP A 230 -24.11 0.50 4.13
CA ASP A 230 -23.74 0.26 5.53
C ASP A 230 -22.47 1.04 5.89
N GLU A 231 -21.42 0.86 5.11
CA GLU A 231 -20.14 1.57 5.23
C GLU A 231 -19.46 1.68 3.84
N PRO A 232 -18.46 2.58 3.66
CA PRO A 232 -17.82 2.73 2.36
C PRO A 232 -17.23 1.42 1.85
N CYS A 233 -17.75 0.95 0.70
CA CYS A 233 -17.30 -0.22 -0.01
C CYS A 233 -17.20 0.12 -1.50
N ILE A 234 -16.00 0.00 -2.07
CA ILE A 234 -15.75 0.30 -3.48
C ILE A 234 -15.15 -0.92 -4.14
N GLY A 235 -15.89 -1.55 -5.05
CA GLY A 235 -15.39 -2.53 -6.00
C GLY A 235 -15.43 -1.93 -7.41
N LYS A 236 -14.33 -2.06 -8.14
CA LYS A 236 -14.24 -1.62 -9.54
C LYS A 236 -13.34 -2.54 -10.33
N PHE A 237 -13.85 -3.00 -11.46
CA PHE A 237 -13.13 -3.83 -12.41
C PHE A 237 -12.72 -2.97 -13.61
N GLY A 238 -11.42 -2.67 -13.70
CA GLY A 238 -10.84 -1.82 -14.75
C GLY A 238 -10.40 -2.59 -15.99
N LEU A 239 -10.25 -3.91 -15.90
CA LEU A 239 -9.85 -4.79 -16.99
C LEU A 239 -11.00 -5.74 -17.34
N LEU A 240 -11.33 -5.80 -18.63
CA LEU A 240 -12.20 -6.82 -19.23
C LEU A 240 -11.62 -7.21 -20.59
N GLN A 241 -11.23 -8.45 -20.75
CA GLN A 241 -10.77 -9.03 -22.00
C GLN A 241 -11.57 -10.32 -22.27
N ALA A 242 -12.16 -10.47 -23.45
CA ALA A 242 -12.93 -11.65 -23.78
C ALA A 242 -12.87 -11.97 -25.27
N GLY A 243 -12.76 -13.26 -25.59
CA GLY A 243 -12.76 -13.75 -26.96
C GLY A 243 -11.57 -13.32 -27.81
N THR A 244 -11.49 -13.86 -29.02
CA THR A 244 -10.36 -13.61 -29.94
C THR A 244 -10.80 -13.21 -31.36
N VAL A 245 -12.03 -13.57 -31.74
CA VAL A 245 -12.58 -13.33 -33.09
C VAL A 245 -14.07 -12.98 -33.02
N CYS A 246 -14.57 -12.19 -33.98
CA CYS A 246 -15.93 -11.68 -33.95
C CYS A 246 -17.01 -12.70 -34.35
N ASN A 247 -16.67 -13.84 -34.94
CA ASN A 247 -17.58 -14.85 -35.45
C ASN A 247 -17.62 -16.16 -34.63
N ALA A 248 -17.08 -16.11 -33.41
CA ALA A 248 -17.15 -17.21 -32.44
C ALA A 248 -17.57 -16.69 -31.06
N VAL A 249 -18.23 -17.52 -30.29
CA VAL A 249 -18.48 -17.32 -28.85
C VAL A 249 -17.14 -17.26 -28.12
N ALA A 250 -17.03 -16.39 -27.14
CA ALA A 250 -15.84 -16.27 -26.35
C ALA A 250 -15.66 -17.51 -25.45
N GLY A 251 -14.59 -18.25 -25.67
CA GLY A 251 -14.24 -19.41 -24.83
C GLY A 251 -13.59 -19.04 -23.52
N GLU A 252 -13.05 -17.81 -23.41
CA GLU A 252 -12.38 -17.32 -22.20
C GLU A 252 -12.68 -15.82 -22.01
N ALA A 253 -12.72 -15.41 -20.74
CA ALA A 253 -12.71 -14.00 -20.37
C ALA A 253 -11.83 -13.80 -19.13
N HIS A 254 -11.12 -12.67 -19.08
CA HIS A 254 -10.37 -12.20 -17.93
C HIS A 254 -10.96 -10.87 -17.46
N VAL A 255 -11.31 -10.81 -16.19
CA VAL A 255 -11.81 -9.62 -15.51
C VAL A 255 -10.89 -9.34 -14.33
N ALA A 256 -10.36 -8.13 -14.22
CA ALA A 256 -9.53 -7.77 -13.07
C ALA A 256 -9.92 -6.40 -12.52
N GLY A 257 -9.85 -6.28 -11.21
CA GLY A 257 -10.30 -5.10 -10.51
C GLY A 257 -9.70 -4.94 -9.14
N SER A 258 -10.25 -4.00 -8.40
CA SER A 258 -9.78 -3.68 -7.05
C SER A 258 -10.93 -3.39 -6.11
N LEU A 259 -10.82 -3.92 -4.90
CA LEU A 259 -11.73 -3.69 -3.79
C LEU A 259 -11.07 -2.75 -2.76
N ARG A 260 -11.86 -1.82 -2.22
CA ARG A 260 -11.46 -0.90 -1.15
C ARG A 260 -12.50 -0.93 -0.05
N VAL A 261 -12.10 -1.28 1.18
CA VAL A 261 -12.97 -1.36 2.36
C VAL A 261 -12.24 -0.87 3.60
N PHE A 262 -12.99 -0.48 4.63
CA PHE A 262 -12.41 0.06 5.87
C PHE A 262 -12.50 -0.90 7.06
N THR A 263 -13.16 -2.06 6.90
CA THR A 263 -13.26 -3.07 7.96
C THR A 263 -13.02 -4.47 7.41
N ASP A 264 -12.55 -5.38 8.26
CA ASP A 264 -12.38 -6.79 7.90
C ASP A 264 -13.74 -7.47 7.66
N ASP A 265 -14.78 -7.09 8.42
CA ASP A 265 -16.15 -7.60 8.20
C ASP A 265 -16.67 -7.25 6.81
N MET A 266 -16.51 -5.99 6.38
CA MET A 266 -16.91 -5.59 5.03
C MET A 266 -16.07 -6.29 3.95
N PHE A 267 -14.78 -6.54 4.21
CA PHE A 267 -13.94 -7.29 3.29
C PHE A 267 -14.47 -8.71 3.06
N ASP A 268 -14.81 -9.41 4.14
CA ASP A 268 -15.35 -10.77 4.06
C ASP A 268 -16.72 -10.79 3.38
N ARG A 269 -17.63 -9.87 3.73
CA ARG A 269 -18.93 -9.71 3.09
C ARG A 269 -18.82 -9.43 1.58
N ALA A 270 -17.90 -8.55 1.19
CA ALA A 270 -17.67 -8.23 -0.22
C ALA A 270 -17.11 -9.44 -0.98
N ARG A 271 -16.15 -10.18 -0.40
CA ARG A 271 -15.61 -11.42 -0.98
C ARG A 271 -16.68 -12.48 -1.20
N GLU A 272 -17.50 -12.73 -0.19
CA GLU A 272 -18.60 -13.69 -0.31
C GLU A 272 -19.63 -13.25 -1.33
N GLY A 273 -19.97 -11.96 -1.35
CA GLY A 273 -20.88 -11.37 -2.31
C GLY A 273 -20.37 -11.48 -3.76
N VAL A 274 -19.11 -11.13 -4.00
CA VAL A 274 -18.47 -11.28 -5.32
C VAL A 274 -18.48 -12.74 -5.78
N ARG A 275 -18.14 -13.68 -4.90
CA ARG A 275 -18.21 -15.11 -5.23
C ARG A 275 -19.61 -15.53 -5.60
N ARG A 276 -20.61 -15.15 -4.82
CA ARG A 276 -22.03 -15.46 -5.09
C ARG A 276 -22.51 -14.94 -6.44
N VAL A 277 -22.27 -13.67 -6.76
CA VAL A 277 -22.71 -13.11 -8.04
C VAL A 277 -21.96 -13.71 -9.23
N LEU A 278 -20.72 -14.12 -9.04
CA LEU A 278 -19.92 -14.82 -10.04
C LEU A 278 -20.44 -16.27 -10.27
N ASP A 279 -20.79 -16.99 -9.21
CA ASP A 279 -21.45 -18.30 -9.28
C ASP A 279 -22.75 -18.21 -10.09
N GLU A 280 -23.60 -17.22 -9.79
CA GLU A 280 -24.86 -17.00 -10.49
C GLU A 280 -24.65 -16.67 -11.98
N ALA A 281 -23.67 -15.80 -12.29
CA ALA A 281 -23.36 -15.44 -13.68
C ALA A 281 -22.82 -16.62 -14.50
N CYS A 282 -21.94 -17.41 -13.91
CA CYS A 282 -21.37 -18.59 -14.55
C CYS A 282 -22.40 -19.73 -14.69
N ALA A 283 -23.21 -19.98 -13.68
CA ALA A 283 -24.29 -20.98 -13.77
C ALA A 283 -25.31 -20.60 -14.86
N ALA A 284 -25.66 -19.31 -15.00
CA ALA A 284 -26.58 -18.83 -16.01
C ALA A 284 -26.06 -18.94 -17.46
N THR A 285 -24.79 -19.28 -17.67
CA THR A 285 -24.13 -19.38 -18.98
C THR A 285 -23.41 -20.69 -19.21
N GLY A 286 -23.43 -21.61 -18.22
CA GLY A 286 -22.74 -22.90 -18.27
C GLY A 286 -21.22 -22.79 -18.19
N CYS A 287 -20.68 -21.63 -17.75
CA CYS A 287 -19.26 -21.39 -17.59
C CYS A 287 -18.74 -21.86 -16.23
N THR A 288 -17.41 -21.96 -16.11
CA THR A 288 -16.70 -22.13 -14.85
C THR A 288 -15.70 -20.96 -14.67
N TYR A 289 -15.07 -20.84 -13.50
CA TYR A 289 -14.11 -19.78 -13.27
C TYR A 289 -13.03 -20.15 -12.27
N ASP A 290 -11.90 -19.44 -12.34
CA ASP A 290 -10.91 -19.29 -11.28
C ASP A 290 -10.99 -17.87 -10.73
N LEU A 291 -10.96 -17.74 -9.41
CA LEU A 291 -11.02 -16.48 -8.70
C LEU A 291 -9.82 -16.37 -7.75
N ASP A 292 -9.00 -15.34 -7.98
CA ASP A 292 -7.93 -14.94 -7.09
C ASP A 292 -8.26 -13.60 -6.43
N PHE A 293 -8.21 -13.59 -5.10
CA PHE A 293 -8.37 -12.41 -4.25
C PHE A 293 -7.07 -12.20 -3.47
N ALA A 294 -6.33 -11.16 -3.81
CA ALA A 294 -5.23 -10.73 -2.96
C ALA A 294 -5.79 -10.20 -1.62
N GLU A 295 -5.29 -10.70 -0.50
CA GLU A 295 -5.81 -10.26 0.81
C GLU A 295 -5.47 -8.80 1.12
N GLY A 296 -4.32 -8.32 0.62
CA GLY A 296 -3.82 -6.99 0.94
C GLY A 296 -3.50 -6.82 2.43
N TYR A 297 -3.21 -5.59 2.84
CA TYR A 297 -3.05 -5.26 4.25
C TYR A 297 -4.38 -4.81 4.86
N PRO A 298 -4.59 -4.99 6.19
CA PRO A 298 -5.72 -4.40 6.90
C PRO A 298 -5.80 -2.88 6.69
N PRO A 299 -6.98 -2.27 6.89
CA PRO A 299 -7.11 -0.82 6.87
C PRO A 299 -6.16 -0.15 7.87
N VAL A 300 -5.72 1.07 7.56
CA VAL A 300 -5.03 1.89 8.57
C VAL A 300 -6.11 2.45 9.50
N ASP A 301 -6.13 1.94 10.71
CA ASP A 301 -7.07 2.32 11.77
C ASP A 301 -6.31 3.04 12.89
N ASN A 302 -6.55 4.33 13.03
CA ASN A 302 -5.89 5.15 14.04
C ASN A 302 -6.52 4.93 15.42
N ASP A 303 -5.71 4.56 16.40
CA ASP A 303 -6.13 4.43 17.79
C ASP A 303 -6.78 5.73 18.30
N PRO A 304 -8.05 5.70 18.78
CA PRO A 304 -8.77 6.91 19.18
C PRO A 304 -8.14 7.64 20.37
N GLU A 305 -7.54 6.92 21.31
CA GLU A 305 -6.90 7.53 22.49
C GLU A 305 -5.60 8.20 22.10
N LEU A 306 -4.82 7.56 21.24
CA LEU A 306 -3.58 8.14 20.72
C LEU A 306 -3.89 9.37 19.87
N PHE A 307 -4.89 9.29 18.99
CA PHE A 307 -5.33 10.44 18.19
C PHE A 307 -5.73 11.62 19.08
N ALA A 308 -6.56 11.40 20.10
CA ALA A 308 -7.00 12.46 21.02
C ALA A 308 -5.86 13.14 21.79
N ARG A 309 -4.67 12.52 21.88
CA ARG A 309 -3.49 13.11 22.55
C ARG A 309 -2.68 14.02 21.66
N ILE A 310 -2.80 13.88 20.33
CA ILE A 310 -1.96 14.60 19.35
C ILE A 310 -2.76 15.65 18.57
N ALA A 311 -4.09 15.54 18.51
CA ALA A 311 -5.00 16.51 17.92
C ALA A 311 -5.24 17.68 18.88
#